data_c8233672b8bc43f6b5ef808a179a5215
#
_entry.id   c8233672b8bc43f6b5ef808a179a5215
#
_cell.length_a   1.000
_cell.length_b   1.000
_cell.length_c   1.000
_cell.angle_alpha   90.00
_cell.angle_beta   90.00
_cell.angle_gamma   90.00
#
_symmetry.space_group_name_H-M   'P 1'
#
loop_
_entity.id
_entity.type
_entity.pdbx_description
1 polymer ?
#
loop_
_entity_poly.entity_id
_entity_poly.type
_entity_poly.pdbx_seq_one_letter_code
_entity_poly.pdbx_strand_id
1 'polypeptide(L)'
;MVGQEVLEIGSGSFGLAYFYPHPIVGCDLNFPFPPRRSMRPVICSAVNLPFPDRSFEAVVASDVLEHVSTRDRQATVREALRVTRRVAVFGFPSGPLAYGQDREFLEYHRRLRCVPPDWLVEHMQHPFPTAGVFSDFQDEWRIECFGNESLRFHDWVNRREISPVWARLLGLPVKLAPRLVERVLQTFDREPFYRKIFVLTPQVDAGAPAKCSKAN
;
A
#
# COMPACT_ATOMS: atom_id res chain seq x y z
N MET A 1 -10.98 3.92 26.79
CA MET A 1 -9.76 3.42 26.14
C MET A 1 -9.83 3.91 24.71
N VAL A 2 -9.02 4.90 24.34
CA VAL A 2 -8.85 5.31 22.94
C VAL A 2 -7.99 4.22 22.30
N GLY A 3 -8.64 3.29 21.60
CA GLY A 3 -7.93 2.27 20.87
C GLY A 3 -7.06 2.92 19.79
N GLN A 4 -5.89 2.40 19.57
CA GLN A 4 -5.04 2.78 18.44
C GLN A 4 -5.79 2.39 17.17
N GLU A 5 -6.55 3.32 16.60
CA GLU A 5 -7.31 3.02 15.40
C GLU A 5 -6.39 3.11 14.18
N VAL A 6 -6.41 2.06 13.39
CA VAL A 6 -5.71 1.99 12.09
C VAL A 6 -6.74 2.14 11.01
N LEU A 7 -6.49 3.05 10.06
CA LEU A 7 -7.25 3.16 8.81
C LEU A 7 -6.45 2.50 7.69
N GLU A 8 -7.10 1.67 6.91
CA GLU A 8 -6.59 1.19 5.64
C GLU A 8 -7.41 1.81 4.50
N ILE A 9 -6.72 2.49 3.58
CA ILE A 9 -7.28 3.07 2.35
C ILE A 9 -7.08 2.04 1.23
N GLY A 10 -8.14 1.75 0.46
CA GLY A 10 -8.11 0.73 -0.58
C GLY A 10 -8.09 -0.68 -0.01
N SER A 11 -8.78 -0.91 1.12
CA SER A 11 -8.72 -2.18 1.84
C SER A 11 -9.38 -3.34 1.10
N GLY A 12 -10.26 -3.07 0.16
CA GLY A 12 -11.15 -4.12 -0.36
C GLY A 12 -11.86 -4.85 0.79
N SER A 13 -12.24 -6.10 0.55
CA SER A 13 -12.92 -6.93 1.55
C SER A 13 -11.98 -7.62 2.55
N PHE A 14 -10.68 -7.65 2.29
CA PHE A 14 -9.73 -8.44 3.10
C PHE A 14 -8.57 -7.61 3.64
N GLY A 15 -7.87 -6.89 2.82
CA GLY A 15 -6.79 -5.96 3.12
C GLY A 15 -5.84 -6.39 4.24
N LEU A 16 -5.39 -5.44 5.00
CA LEU A 16 -4.53 -5.62 6.18
C LEU A 16 -5.19 -6.51 7.24
N ALA A 17 -6.53 -6.53 7.35
CA ALA A 17 -7.27 -7.36 8.30
C ALA A 17 -7.00 -8.87 8.12
N TYR A 18 -6.41 -9.30 7.00
CA TYR A 18 -6.00 -10.67 6.80
C TYR A 18 -4.78 -11.04 7.66
N PHE A 19 -3.87 -10.10 7.86
CA PHE A 19 -2.58 -10.32 8.54
C PHE A 19 -2.52 -9.69 9.93
N TYR A 20 -3.34 -8.66 10.16
CA TYR A 20 -3.35 -7.88 11.39
C TYR A 20 -4.56 -8.27 12.25
N PRO A 21 -4.35 -8.88 13.44
CA PRO A 21 -5.42 -9.49 14.24
C PRO A 21 -6.25 -8.48 15.04
N HIS A 22 -5.92 -7.20 14.97
CA HIS A 22 -6.63 -6.16 15.72
C HIS A 22 -7.69 -5.47 14.86
N PRO A 23 -8.69 -4.83 15.49
CA PRO A 23 -9.69 -4.06 14.76
C PRO A 23 -9.08 -2.93 13.94
N ILE A 24 -9.54 -2.79 12.69
CA ILE A 24 -9.18 -1.70 11.79
C ILE A 24 -10.42 -1.10 11.15
N VAL A 25 -10.28 0.11 10.63
CA VAL A 25 -11.24 0.71 9.69
C VAL A 25 -10.68 0.50 8.29
N GLY A 26 -11.47 -0.11 7.41
CA GLY A 26 -11.11 -0.26 6.01
C GLY A 26 -11.99 0.65 5.16
N CYS A 27 -11.42 1.47 4.29
CA CYS A 27 -12.18 2.25 3.34
C CYS A 27 -11.87 1.85 1.89
N ASP A 28 -12.92 1.81 1.08
CA ASP A 28 -12.83 1.48 -0.34
C ASP A 28 -14.04 2.06 -1.09
N LEU A 29 -13.98 2.06 -2.42
CA LEU A 29 -15.10 2.43 -3.27
C LEU A 29 -16.23 1.40 -3.22
N ASN A 30 -15.89 0.13 -2.98
CA ASN A 30 -16.85 -0.96 -2.80
C ASN A 30 -16.24 -2.14 -2.02
N PHE A 31 -17.09 -3.05 -1.55
CA PHE A 31 -16.70 -4.28 -0.87
C PHE A 31 -17.38 -5.47 -1.58
N PRO A 32 -16.75 -6.07 -2.59
CA PRO A 32 -17.38 -7.12 -3.40
C PRO A 32 -17.67 -8.41 -2.62
N PHE A 33 -17.00 -8.62 -1.49
CA PHE A 33 -17.21 -9.75 -0.58
C PHE A 33 -17.46 -9.25 0.84
N PRO A 34 -18.07 -10.06 1.73
CA PRO A 34 -18.22 -9.70 3.14
C PRO A 34 -16.84 -9.42 3.77
N PRO A 35 -16.65 -8.23 4.37
CA PRO A 35 -15.39 -7.88 5.01
C PRO A 35 -15.07 -8.80 6.21
N ARG A 36 -13.80 -8.89 6.56
CA ARG A 36 -13.39 -9.63 7.75
C ARG A 36 -13.99 -9.01 9.02
N ARG A 37 -14.28 -9.86 10.02
CA ARG A 37 -14.87 -9.43 11.30
C ARG A 37 -14.04 -8.38 12.05
N SER A 38 -12.73 -8.36 11.85
CA SER A 38 -11.83 -7.35 12.43
C SER A 38 -11.81 -6.03 11.66
N MET A 39 -12.47 -5.94 10.51
CA MET A 39 -12.56 -4.73 9.70
C MET A 39 -13.94 -4.10 9.82
N ARG A 40 -13.98 -2.80 10.12
CA ARG A 40 -15.14 -1.94 9.97
C ARG A 40 -15.10 -1.30 8.58
N PRO A 41 -15.94 -1.73 7.62
CA PRO A 41 -15.90 -1.20 6.26
C PRO A 41 -16.58 0.18 6.20
N VAL A 42 -15.99 1.08 5.39
CA VAL A 42 -16.54 2.40 5.08
C VAL A 42 -16.42 2.63 3.59
N ILE A 43 -17.54 2.81 2.90
CA ILE A 43 -17.56 3.12 1.47
C ILE A 43 -17.25 4.60 1.30
N CYS A 44 -16.12 4.94 0.70
CA CYS A 44 -15.72 6.32 0.42
C CYS A 44 -14.60 6.38 -0.62
N SER A 45 -14.40 7.58 -1.15
CA SER A 45 -13.27 7.86 -2.06
C SER A 45 -12.03 8.26 -1.26
N ALA A 46 -10.86 7.79 -1.68
CA ALA A 46 -9.58 8.15 -1.08
C ALA A 46 -9.23 9.64 -1.20
N VAL A 47 -9.85 10.37 -2.14
CA VAL A 47 -9.66 11.83 -2.29
C VAL A 47 -10.58 12.67 -1.40
N ASN A 48 -11.49 12.03 -0.64
CA ASN A 48 -12.41 12.70 0.27
C ASN A 48 -12.83 11.74 1.38
N LEU A 49 -12.01 11.62 2.41
CA LEU A 49 -12.23 10.70 3.52
C LEU A 49 -13.24 11.28 4.52
N PRO A 50 -14.30 10.55 4.91
CA PRO A 50 -15.35 11.03 5.81
C PRO A 50 -14.94 10.98 7.28
N PHE A 51 -13.69 11.29 7.59
CA PHE A 51 -13.13 11.26 8.94
C PHE A 51 -12.60 12.63 9.35
N PRO A 52 -12.68 12.99 10.64
CA PRO A 52 -12.06 14.20 11.16
C PRO A 52 -10.54 14.18 11.01
N ASP A 53 -9.92 15.36 11.06
CA ASP A 53 -8.47 15.49 11.09
C ASP A 53 -7.88 14.71 12.27
N ARG A 54 -6.71 14.09 12.04
CA ARG A 54 -5.94 13.38 13.07
C ARG A 54 -6.78 12.36 13.85
N SER A 55 -7.67 11.63 13.19
CA SER A 55 -8.56 10.65 13.82
C SER A 55 -7.95 9.26 13.97
N PHE A 56 -6.89 8.94 13.22
CA PHE A 56 -6.24 7.63 13.25
C PHE A 56 -4.78 7.73 13.71
N GLU A 57 -4.33 6.81 14.54
CA GLU A 57 -2.93 6.70 14.95
C GLU A 57 -2.03 6.33 13.76
N ALA A 58 -2.52 5.41 12.91
CA ALA A 58 -1.83 4.99 11.71
C ALA A 58 -2.78 4.93 10.52
N VAL A 59 -2.29 5.32 9.35
CA VAL A 59 -2.99 5.18 8.07
C VAL A 59 -2.12 4.37 7.12
N VAL A 60 -2.70 3.38 6.46
CA VAL A 60 -2.03 2.53 5.48
C VAL A 60 -2.75 2.65 4.15
N ALA A 61 -2.00 2.85 3.07
CA ALA A 61 -2.48 2.79 1.70
C ALA A 61 -1.51 1.92 0.89
N SER A 62 -1.86 0.65 0.70
CA SER A 62 -1.06 -0.30 -0.06
C SER A 62 -1.75 -0.61 -1.38
N ASP A 63 -1.00 -0.47 -2.47
CA ASP A 63 -1.49 -0.74 -3.83
C ASP A 63 -2.77 0.06 -4.18
N VAL A 64 -2.71 1.37 -3.94
CA VAL A 64 -3.81 2.31 -4.19
C VAL A 64 -3.41 3.40 -5.19
N LEU A 65 -2.24 4.01 -5.01
CA LEU A 65 -1.88 5.22 -5.78
C LEU A 65 -1.65 4.94 -7.27
N GLU A 66 -1.31 3.74 -7.66
CA GLU A 66 -1.21 3.29 -9.05
C GLU A 66 -2.58 3.26 -9.76
N HIS A 67 -3.64 2.97 -9.02
CA HIS A 67 -5.03 2.95 -9.53
C HIS A 67 -5.67 4.35 -9.53
N VAL A 68 -5.09 5.30 -8.79
CA VAL A 68 -5.59 6.69 -8.74
C VAL A 68 -5.04 7.49 -9.93
N SER A 69 -5.90 8.31 -10.55
CA SER A 69 -5.48 9.19 -11.64
C SER A 69 -4.33 10.09 -11.19
N THR A 70 -3.40 10.39 -12.10
CA THR A 70 -2.21 11.21 -11.77
C THR A 70 -2.56 12.53 -11.11
N ARG A 71 -3.67 13.18 -11.52
CA ARG A 71 -4.14 14.45 -10.96
C ARG A 71 -4.68 14.33 -9.53
N ASP A 72 -5.19 13.16 -9.16
CA ASP A 72 -5.88 12.94 -7.88
C ASP A 72 -4.94 12.36 -6.80
N ARG A 73 -3.73 11.92 -7.18
CA ARG A 73 -2.76 11.30 -6.25
C ARG A 73 -2.37 12.20 -5.09
N GLN A 74 -2.09 13.48 -5.36
CA GLN A 74 -1.75 14.43 -4.29
C GLN A 74 -2.94 14.70 -3.35
N ALA A 75 -4.17 14.74 -3.88
CA ALA A 75 -5.36 14.85 -3.06
C ALA A 75 -5.54 13.62 -2.15
N THR A 76 -5.31 12.41 -2.68
CA THR A 76 -5.32 11.17 -1.91
C THR A 76 -4.29 11.18 -0.78
N VAL A 77 -3.04 11.59 -1.07
CA VAL A 77 -1.99 11.71 -0.05
C VAL A 77 -2.39 12.74 1.00
N ARG A 78 -2.88 13.91 0.60
CA ARG A 78 -3.31 14.97 1.52
C ARG A 78 -4.40 14.50 2.47
N GLU A 79 -5.41 13.81 1.98
CA GLU A 79 -6.49 13.25 2.80
C GLU A 79 -5.98 12.18 3.79
N ALA A 80 -5.13 11.27 3.32
CA ALA A 80 -4.49 10.28 4.18
C ALA A 80 -3.69 10.94 5.31
N LEU A 81 -2.88 11.94 4.99
CA LEU A 81 -2.07 12.67 5.97
C LEU A 81 -2.94 13.51 6.92
N ARG A 82 -4.01 14.15 6.43
CA ARG A 82 -4.96 14.93 7.22
C ARG A 82 -5.55 14.11 8.38
N VAL A 83 -5.96 12.88 8.08
CA VAL A 83 -6.58 12.00 9.09
C VAL A 83 -5.56 11.25 9.96
N THR A 84 -4.26 11.31 9.62
CA THR A 84 -3.17 10.65 10.34
C THR A 84 -2.72 11.44 11.57
N ARG A 85 -2.51 10.76 12.69
CA ARG A 85 -1.93 11.33 13.91
C ARG A 85 -0.42 11.11 14.01
N ARG A 86 0.06 9.90 13.74
CA ARG A 86 1.45 9.52 14.04
C ARG A 86 2.22 8.97 12.84
N VAL A 87 1.63 8.10 12.05
CA VAL A 87 2.33 7.48 10.92
C VAL A 87 1.39 7.18 9.77
N ALA A 88 1.81 7.55 8.56
CA ALA A 88 1.18 7.11 7.34
C ALA A 88 2.15 6.21 6.57
N VAL A 89 1.66 5.11 6.02
CA VAL A 89 2.45 4.16 5.24
C VAL A 89 1.81 4.01 3.86
N PHE A 90 2.60 4.25 2.83
CA PHE A 90 2.19 4.05 1.44
C PHE A 90 3.08 3.01 0.79
N GLY A 91 2.47 2.00 0.19
CA GLY A 91 3.17 0.98 -0.60
C GLY A 91 2.61 0.95 -2.02
N PHE A 92 3.46 1.02 -3.05
CA PHE A 92 3.01 0.95 -4.44
C PHE A 92 4.13 0.56 -5.40
N PRO A 93 3.81 -0.07 -6.55
CA PRO A 93 4.76 -0.24 -7.64
C PRO A 93 5.22 1.13 -8.14
N SER A 94 6.55 1.33 -8.25
CA SER A 94 7.11 2.68 -8.33
C SER A 94 7.99 2.89 -9.55
N GLY A 95 7.63 3.91 -10.31
CA GLY A 95 8.46 4.48 -11.36
C GLY A 95 8.42 3.73 -12.69
N PRO A 96 9.24 4.19 -13.66
CA PRO A 96 9.16 3.73 -15.04
C PRO A 96 9.61 2.28 -15.24
N LEU A 97 10.52 1.76 -14.41
CA LEU A 97 11.00 0.38 -14.52
C LEU A 97 9.91 -0.62 -14.15
N ALA A 98 9.22 -0.40 -13.03
CA ALA A 98 8.10 -1.23 -12.61
C ALA A 98 6.95 -1.17 -13.64
N TYR A 99 6.60 0.03 -14.10
CA TYR A 99 5.59 0.22 -15.15
C TYR A 99 5.97 -0.49 -16.46
N GLY A 100 7.25 -0.42 -16.86
CA GLY A 100 7.77 -1.12 -18.04
C GLY A 100 7.62 -2.62 -17.92
N GLN A 101 7.88 -3.18 -16.73
CA GLN A 101 7.76 -4.60 -16.46
C GLN A 101 6.30 -5.08 -16.58
N ASP A 102 5.34 -4.35 -16.01
CA ASP A 102 3.93 -4.72 -16.12
C ASP A 102 3.44 -4.63 -17.57
N ARG A 103 3.92 -3.66 -18.33
CA ARG A 103 3.65 -3.59 -19.77
C ARG A 103 4.18 -4.81 -20.53
N GLU A 104 5.40 -5.25 -20.21
CA GLU A 104 5.98 -6.47 -20.80
C GLU A 104 5.20 -7.73 -20.38
N PHE A 105 4.73 -7.76 -19.14
CA PHE A 105 3.92 -8.87 -18.64
C PHE A 105 2.54 -8.92 -19.31
N LEU A 106 1.92 -7.77 -19.58
CA LEU A 106 0.69 -7.68 -20.37
C LEU A 106 0.90 -8.21 -21.79
N GLU A 107 2.00 -7.82 -22.45
CA GLU A 107 2.35 -8.35 -23.78
C GLU A 107 2.62 -9.87 -23.74
N TYR A 108 3.19 -10.37 -22.64
CA TYR A 108 3.38 -11.80 -22.45
C TYR A 108 2.05 -12.55 -22.38
N HIS A 109 1.04 -12.04 -21.67
CA HIS A 109 -0.32 -12.61 -21.66
C HIS A 109 -0.93 -12.65 -23.08
N ARG A 110 -0.79 -11.57 -23.83
CA ARG A 110 -1.27 -11.49 -25.22
C ARG A 110 -0.64 -12.53 -26.12
N ARG A 111 0.67 -12.75 -26.01
CA ARG A 111 1.39 -13.78 -26.78
C ARG A 111 0.92 -15.20 -26.45
N LEU A 112 0.63 -15.45 -25.19
CA LEU A 112 0.11 -16.74 -24.73
C LEU A 112 -1.40 -16.89 -25.02
N ARG A 113 -2.06 -15.86 -25.54
CA ARG A 113 -3.53 -15.79 -25.69
C ARG A 113 -4.29 -16.05 -24.38
N CYS A 114 -3.70 -15.68 -23.26
CA CYS A 114 -4.31 -15.71 -21.93
C CYS A 114 -5.01 -14.39 -21.65
N VAL A 115 -6.13 -14.45 -20.93
CA VAL A 115 -6.79 -13.25 -20.43
C VAL A 115 -5.90 -12.65 -19.33
N PRO A 116 -5.47 -11.39 -19.46
CA PRO A 116 -4.71 -10.75 -18.39
C PRO A 116 -5.60 -10.49 -17.17
N PRO A 117 -5.07 -10.51 -15.96
CA PRO A 117 -5.83 -10.15 -14.77
C PRO A 117 -6.23 -8.67 -14.81
N ASP A 118 -7.39 -8.33 -14.21
CA ASP A 118 -7.95 -6.97 -14.24
C ASP A 118 -6.97 -5.92 -13.67
N TRP A 119 -6.29 -6.24 -12.56
CA TRP A 119 -5.31 -5.35 -11.95
C TRP A 119 -4.19 -4.94 -12.93
N LEU A 120 -3.74 -5.85 -13.79
CA LEU A 120 -2.68 -5.57 -14.77
C LEU A 120 -3.17 -4.62 -15.88
N VAL A 121 -4.45 -4.75 -16.26
CA VAL A 121 -5.08 -3.84 -17.22
C VAL A 121 -5.25 -2.44 -16.60
N GLU A 122 -5.65 -2.38 -15.34
CA GLU A 122 -5.79 -1.13 -14.58
C GLU A 122 -4.44 -0.40 -14.41
N HIS A 123 -3.36 -1.13 -14.13
CA HIS A 123 -2.01 -0.58 -14.03
C HIS A 123 -1.55 0.14 -15.31
N MET A 124 -2.09 -0.23 -16.47
CA MET A 124 -1.74 0.42 -17.75
C MET A 124 -2.50 1.72 -18.02
N GLN A 125 -3.46 2.09 -17.17
CA GLN A 125 -4.25 3.32 -17.38
C GLN A 125 -3.44 4.59 -17.07
N HIS A 126 -2.51 4.50 -16.11
CA HIS A 126 -1.69 5.63 -15.66
C HIS A 126 -0.24 5.21 -15.43
N PRO A 127 0.75 6.11 -15.65
CA PRO A 127 2.12 5.84 -15.24
C PRO A 127 2.20 5.63 -13.72
N PHE A 128 3.09 4.75 -13.27
CA PHE A 128 3.23 4.49 -11.84
C PHE A 128 3.71 5.71 -11.07
N PRO A 129 3.22 5.87 -9.82
CA PRO A 129 3.67 6.93 -8.95
C PRO A 129 5.17 6.79 -8.62
N THR A 130 5.76 7.91 -8.22
CA THR A 130 7.14 7.96 -7.72
C THR A 130 7.16 8.70 -6.38
N ALA A 131 8.31 8.79 -5.73
CA ALA A 131 8.47 9.62 -4.52
C ALA A 131 8.00 11.08 -4.70
N GLY A 132 7.94 11.57 -5.94
CA GLY A 132 7.46 12.92 -6.25
C GLY A 132 6.02 13.21 -5.82
N VAL A 133 5.18 12.19 -5.56
CA VAL A 133 3.83 12.39 -5.04
C VAL A 133 3.81 12.99 -3.63
N PHE A 134 4.95 12.94 -2.93
CA PHE A 134 5.11 13.45 -1.57
C PHE A 134 5.84 14.81 -1.51
N SER A 135 6.20 15.41 -2.65
CA SER A 135 7.00 16.64 -2.70
C SER A 135 6.43 17.78 -1.87
N ASP A 136 5.12 17.95 -1.89
CA ASP A 136 4.42 19.05 -1.23
C ASP A 136 4.29 18.89 0.30
N PHE A 137 4.72 17.74 0.83
CA PHE A 137 4.54 17.38 2.24
C PHE A 137 5.86 17.27 3.01
N GLN A 138 7.01 17.50 2.37
CA GLN A 138 8.34 17.31 2.94
C GLN A 138 8.66 18.28 4.10
N ASP A 139 8.03 19.45 4.11
CA ASP A 139 8.22 20.45 5.19
C ASP A 139 7.49 20.05 6.48
N GLU A 140 6.40 19.28 6.37
CA GLU A 140 5.56 18.90 7.50
C GLU A 140 5.78 17.45 7.94
N TRP A 141 6.27 16.59 7.00
CA TRP A 141 6.41 15.16 7.20
C TRP A 141 7.81 14.67 6.85
N ARG A 142 8.42 13.96 7.80
CA ARG A 142 9.63 13.17 7.53
C ARG A 142 9.25 11.96 6.70
N ILE A 143 9.94 11.74 5.58
CA ILE A 143 9.65 10.67 4.63
C ILE A 143 10.84 9.71 4.58
N GLU A 144 10.60 8.46 4.92
CA GLU A 144 11.54 7.37 4.77
C GLU A 144 11.07 6.44 3.66
N CYS A 145 11.99 5.95 2.82
CA CYS A 145 11.69 5.11 1.68
C CYS A 145 12.46 3.79 1.77
N PHE A 146 11.73 2.69 1.63
CA PHE A 146 12.27 1.33 1.64
C PHE A 146 11.93 0.65 0.31
N GLY A 147 12.89 -0.11 -0.23
CA GLY A 147 12.61 -1.00 -1.35
C GLY A 147 11.92 -2.27 -0.86
N ASN A 148 11.01 -2.75 -1.66
CA ASN A 148 10.31 -4.00 -1.41
C ASN A 148 10.09 -4.72 -2.74
N GLU A 149 10.36 -6.01 -2.76
CA GLU A 149 10.23 -6.86 -3.93
C GLU A 149 11.09 -6.45 -5.13
N SER A 150 12.11 -7.25 -5.46
CA SER A 150 12.94 -6.98 -6.62
C SER A 150 12.16 -7.19 -7.92
N LEU A 151 12.43 -6.36 -8.94
CA LEU A 151 11.85 -6.50 -10.27
C LEU A 151 12.03 -7.91 -10.85
N ARG A 152 13.21 -8.51 -10.69
CA ARG A 152 13.49 -9.84 -11.22
C ARG A 152 12.67 -10.93 -10.56
N PHE A 153 12.49 -10.83 -9.25
CA PHE A 153 11.70 -11.79 -8.49
C PHE A 153 10.23 -11.65 -8.81
N HIS A 154 9.72 -10.43 -8.87
CA HIS A 154 8.34 -10.12 -9.28
C HIS A 154 8.01 -10.70 -10.66
N ASP A 155 8.84 -10.44 -11.69
CA ASP A 155 8.65 -11.00 -13.03
C ASP A 155 8.67 -12.56 -13.01
N TRP A 156 9.60 -13.14 -12.25
CA TRP A 156 9.74 -14.57 -12.13
C TRP A 156 8.48 -15.24 -11.52
N VAL A 157 7.91 -14.65 -10.46
CA VAL A 157 6.67 -15.14 -9.82
C VAL A 157 5.49 -15.00 -10.77
N ASN A 158 5.26 -13.81 -11.29
CA ASN A 158 4.10 -13.51 -12.13
C ASN A 158 4.01 -14.41 -13.38
N ARG A 159 5.13 -14.61 -14.07
CA ARG A 159 5.15 -15.50 -15.25
C ARG A 159 4.84 -16.96 -14.90
N ARG A 160 5.13 -17.40 -13.69
CA ARG A 160 4.84 -18.76 -13.24
C ARG A 160 3.42 -18.94 -12.76
N GLU A 161 2.85 -17.92 -12.12
CA GLU A 161 1.48 -17.97 -11.62
C GLU A 161 0.42 -18.07 -12.71
N ILE A 162 0.76 -17.79 -13.98
CA ILE A 162 -0.11 -18.07 -15.14
C ILE A 162 -0.44 -19.58 -15.22
N SER A 163 0.47 -20.44 -14.80
CA SER A 163 0.22 -21.88 -14.71
C SER A 163 -0.45 -22.23 -13.37
N PRO A 164 -1.64 -22.87 -13.39
CA PRO A 164 -2.33 -23.28 -12.15
C PRO A 164 -1.51 -24.20 -11.26
N VAL A 165 -0.61 -24.98 -11.84
CA VAL A 165 0.28 -25.88 -11.09
C VAL A 165 1.30 -25.05 -10.29
N TRP A 166 1.95 -24.09 -10.96
CA TRP A 166 2.93 -23.22 -10.30
C TRP A 166 2.28 -22.30 -9.27
N ALA A 167 1.09 -21.74 -9.55
CA ALA A 167 0.34 -20.93 -8.60
C ALA A 167 0.05 -21.71 -7.29
N ARG A 168 -0.32 -23.00 -7.39
CA ARG A 168 -0.51 -23.88 -6.23
C ARG A 168 0.81 -24.14 -5.49
N LEU A 169 1.88 -24.43 -6.21
CA LEU A 169 3.20 -24.72 -5.63
C LEU A 169 3.78 -23.52 -4.91
N LEU A 170 3.63 -22.31 -5.47
CA LEU A 170 4.09 -21.06 -4.86
C LEU A 170 3.20 -20.63 -3.67
N GLY A 171 1.89 -20.83 -3.77
CA GLY A 171 0.95 -20.45 -2.73
C GLY A 171 0.93 -21.39 -1.51
N LEU A 172 1.35 -22.67 -1.66
CA LEU A 172 1.34 -23.63 -0.56
C LEU A 172 2.29 -23.26 0.61
N PRO A 173 3.57 -22.91 0.36
CA PRO A 173 4.47 -22.46 1.42
C PRO A 173 3.95 -21.21 2.16
N VAL A 174 3.35 -20.26 1.44
CA VAL A 174 2.77 -19.05 2.04
C VAL A 174 1.66 -19.38 3.03
N LYS A 175 0.84 -20.41 2.73
CA LYS A 175 -0.24 -20.86 3.63
C LYS A 175 0.26 -21.65 4.82
N LEU A 176 1.30 -22.48 4.64
CA LEU A 176 1.78 -23.40 5.68
C LEU A 176 2.78 -22.74 6.63
N ALA A 177 3.64 -21.85 6.13
CA ALA A 177 4.73 -21.28 6.89
C ALA A 177 4.99 -19.80 6.51
N PRO A 178 4.00 -18.90 6.68
CA PRO A 178 4.08 -17.53 6.18
C PRO A 178 5.30 -16.77 6.70
N ARG A 179 5.65 -16.92 7.99
CA ARG A 179 6.83 -16.26 8.59
C ARG A 179 8.16 -16.74 8.02
N LEU A 180 8.25 -18.03 7.65
CA LEU A 180 9.45 -18.55 7.01
C LEU A 180 9.57 -18.04 5.58
N VAL A 181 8.47 -18.03 4.85
CA VAL A 181 8.41 -17.49 3.49
C VAL A 181 8.79 -16.03 3.49
N GLU A 182 8.26 -15.22 4.42
CA GLU A 182 8.62 -13.81 4.57
C GLU A 182 10.14 -13.61 4.72
N ARG A 183 10.78 -14.37 5.63
CA ARG A 183 12.24 -14.31 5.81
C ARG A 183 13.01 -14.69 4.56
N VAL A 184 12.55 -15.71 3.83
CA VAL A 184 13.15 -16.11 2.56
C VAL A 184 12.96 -15.02 1.50
N LEU A 185 11.77 -14.46 1.38
CA LEU A 185 11.46 -13.41 0.42
C LEU A 185 12.32 -12.15 0.64
N GLN A 186 12.55 -11.76 1.90
CA GLN A 186 13.44 -10.64 2.24
C GLN A 186 14.86 -10.80 1.69
N THR A 187 15.32 -12.04 1.46
CA THR A 187 16.65 -12.27 0.84
C THR A 187 16.68 -11.93 -0.65
N PHE A 188 15.53 -11.86 -1.29
CA PHE A 188 15.36 -11.50 -2.69
C PHE A 188 15.06 -10.00 -2.89
N ASP A 189 14.85 -9.24 -1.81
CA ASP A 189 14.66 -7.79 -1.86
C ASP A 189 15.97 -7.09 -2.22
N ARG A 190 16.18 -6.90 -3.51
CA ARG A 190 17.38 -6.27 -4.09
C ARG A 190 16.99 -5.31 -5.20
N GLU A 191 17.76 -4.23 -5.33
CA GLU A 191 17.59 -3.29 -6.43
C GLU A 191 17.79 -3.97 -7.82
N PRO A 192 17.08 -3.49 -8.84
CA PRO A 192 15.99 -2.51 -8.79
C PRO A 192 14.72 -3.10 -8.22
N PHE A 193 13.99 -2.30 -7.42
CA PHE A 193 12.75 -2.72 -6.77
C PHE A 193 11.54 -2.48 -7.66
N TYR A 194 10.58 -3.41 -7.63
CA TYR A 194 9.26 -3.25 -8.23
C TYR A 194 8.40 -2.30 -7.40
N ARG A 195 8.35 -2.55 -6.08
CA ARG A 195 7.55 -1.79 -5.11
C ARG A 195 8.44 -0.97 -4.19
N LYS A 196 7.93 0.17 -3.77
CA LYS A 196 8.52 0.99 -2.71
C LYS A 196 7.51 1.23 -1.60
N ILE A 197 8.01 1.23 -0.37
CA ILE A 197 7.24 1.54 0.83
C ILE A 197 7.74 2.87 1.37
N PHE A 198 6.84 3.82 1.57
CA PHE A 198 7.10 5.13 2.12
C PHE A 198 6.45 5.23 3.49
N VAL A 199 7.25 5.60 4.49
CA VAL A 199 6.78 5.82 5.86
C VAL A 199 6.89 7.31 6.15
N LEU A 200 5.76 7.93 6.44
CA LEU A 200 5.65 9.35 6.73
C LEU A 200 5.31 9.56 8.20
N THR A 201 6.11 10.34 8.89
CA THR A 201 5.88 10.73 10.29
C THR A 201 5.87 12.26 10.40
N PRO A 202 4.96 12.86 11.21
CA PRO A 202 4.95 14.30 11.38
C PRO A 202 6.32 14.80 11.85
N GLN A 203 6.83 15.86 11.23
CA GLN A 203 7.98 16.56 11.78
C GLN A 203 7.53 17.26 13.06
N VAL A 204 8.10 16.85 14.19
CA VAL A 204 7.88 17.58 15.46
C VAL A 204 8.67 18.87 15.34
N ASP A 205 8.00 20.01 15.33
CA ASP A 205 8.67 21.30 15.42
C ASP A 205 9.67 21.27 16.58
N ALA A 206 10.95 21.42 16.27
CA ALA A 206 12.04 21.50 17.25
C ALA A 206 11.93 22.74 18.16
N GLY A 207 10.75 23.40 18.20
CA GLY A 207 10.51 24.67 18.81
C GLY A 207 9.39 24.77 19.87
N ALA A 208 8.72 23.68 20.23
CA ALA A 208 7.77 23.73 21.36
C ALA A 208 8.48 23.38 22.69
N PRO A 209 8.77 24.34 23.60
CA PRO A 209 9.31 23.99 24.90
C PRO A 209 8.29 23.15 25.67
N ALA A 210 8.72 21.99 26.16
CA ALA A 210 7.95 21.17 27.07
C ALA A 210 7.38 22.04 28.18
N LYS A 211 6.07 22.24 28.22
CA LYS A 211 5.41 22.86 29.38
C LYS A 211 5.62 21.94 30.57
N CYS A 212 6.66 22.24 31.34
CA CYS A 212 6.87 21.65 32.65
C CYS A 212 5.68 22.03 33.52
N SER A 213 4.76 21.10 33.76
CA SER A 213 3.71 21.29 34.76
C SER A 213 4.38 21.30 36.11
N LYS A 214 4.54 22.50 36.69
CA LYS A 214 4.86 22.63 38.11
C LYS A 214 3.62 22.11 38.87
N ALA A 215 3.80 20.95 39.51
CA ALA A 215 2.93 20.53 40.58
C ALA A 215 3.09 21.50 41.77
N ASN A 216 1.99 22.05 42.23
CA ASN A 216 1.79 22.55 43.60
C ASN A 216 0.92 21.55 44.31
#